data_6019f3d8e6fd9f574a19dee5929a3f93
#
_entry.id   6019f3d8e6fd9f574a19dee5929a3f93
#
_cell.length_a   1.000
_cell.length_b   1.000
_cell.length_c   1.000
_cell.angle_alpha   90.00
_cell.angle_beta   90.00
_cell.angle_gamma   90.00
#
_symmetry.space_group_name_H-M   'P 1'
#
loop_
_entity.id
_entity.type
_entity.pdbx_description
1 polymer ?
#
loop_
_entity_poly.entity_id
_entity_poly.type
_entity_poly.pdbx_seq_one_letter_code
_entity_poly.pdbx_strand_id
1 'polypeptide(L)'
;EVLKKNIRNKNVEIIREDKGVKITLRGKIFPSASDKINDRLLPLLQNIGGVTVNAPLFNIYSKNDPVNVKKRRSLIKRLRDKKDTLFVEIRVEGHTDDLPLPSGYDFENNWQLSSARSLSMVQLLADITGFPASRFSALGYGEYRPEIQVENIKDRKKRAEARARNRRVEIYLDATVQ
;
A
#
# COMPACT_ATOMS: atom_id res chain seq x y z
N GLU A 1 -6.85 -13.37 5.30
CA GLU A 1 -8.04 -14.13 4.87
C GLU A 1 -9.18 -13.18 4.42
N VAL A 2 -9.66 -12.23 5.26
CA VAL A 2 -10.79 -11.33 4.94
C VAL A 2 -10.50 -10.47 3.71
N LEU A 3 -9.31 -9.84 3.66
CA LEU A 3 -8.88 -9.04 2.51
C LEU A 3 -8.87 -9.85 1.20
N LYS A 4 -8.27 -11.04 1.19
CA LYS A 4 -8.21 -11.90 0.00
C LYS A 4 -9.60 -12.34 -0.49
N LYS A 5 -10.54 -12.54 0.43
CA LYS A 5 -11.91 -12.96 0.10
C LYS A 5 -12.72 -11.83 -0.53
N ASN A 6 -12.50 -10.60 -0.09
CA ASN A 6 -13.30 -9.43 -0.49
C ASN A 6 -12.72 -8.68 -1.70
N ILE A 7 -11.41 -8.85 -1.98
CA ILE A 7 -10.73 -8.15 -3.08
C ILE A 7 -10.34 -9.16 -4.15
N ARG A 8 -11.21 -9.34 -5.15
CA ARG A 8 -10.96 -10.18 -6.33
C ARG A 8 -10.67 -9.30 -7.53
N ASN A 9 -9.41 -8.95 -7.75
CA ASN A 9 -8.98 -8.17 -8.91
C ASN A 9 -7.63 -8.69 -9.39
N LYS A 10 -7.48 -8.97 -10.69
CA LYS A 10 -6.26 -9.50 -11.30
C LYS A 10 -5.03 -8.60 -11.15
N ASN A 11 -5.25 -7.33 -10.90
CA ASN A 11 -4.19 -6.34 -10.72
C ASN A 11 -3.87 -6.10 -9.22
N VAL A 12 -4.49 -6.86 -8.33
CA VAL A 12 -4.28 -6.78 -6.88
C VAL A 12 -3.73 -8.09 -6.37
N GLU A 13 -2.59 -8.02 -5.71
CA GLU A 13 -1.98 -9.13 -4.99
C GLU A 13 -1.97 -8.82 -3.50
N ILE A 14 -2.34 -9.78 -2.67
CA ILE A 14 -2.37 -9.63 -1.22
C ILE A 14 -1.53 -10.73 -0.61
N ILE A 15 -0.47 -10.35 0.08
CA ILE A 15 0.48 -11.25 0.73
C ILE A 15 0.49 -10.97 2.23
N ARG A 16 0.57 -12.03 3.02
CA ARG A 16 0.84 -11.92 4.45
C ARG A 16 2.35 -11.75 4.64
N GLU A 17 2.72 -10.74 5.40
CA GLU A 17 4.09 -10.44 5.82
C GLU A 17 4.22 -10.68 7.33
N ASP A 18 5.45 -10.71 7.84
CA ASP A 18 5.72 -10.94 9.28
C ASP A 18 5.09 -9.87 10.16
N LYS A 19 5.07 -8.61 9.71
CA LYS A 19 4.53 -7.47 10.45
C LYS A 19 3.08 -7.15 10.12
N GLY A 20 2.48 -7.84 9.14
CA GLY A 20 1.12 -7.51 8.73
C GLY A 20 0.70 -8.05 7.37
N VAL A 21 0.26 -7.15 6.49
CA VAL A 21 -0.23 -7.50 5.15
C VAL A 21 0.28 -6.49 4.14
N LYS A 22 0.79 -7.00 3.02
CA LYS A 22 1.13 -6.22 1.84
C LYS A 22 0.04 -6.38 0.78
N ILE A 23 -0.43 -5.26 0.25
CA ILE A 23 -1.35 -5.17 -0.89
C ILE A 23 -0.59 -4.51 -2.03
N THR A 24 -0.35 -5.23 -3.12
CA THR A 24 0.32 -4.70 -4.30
C THR A 24 -0.72 -4.39 -5.37
N LEU A 25 -0.76 -3.14 -5.80
CA LEU A 25 -1.59 -2.67 -6.90
C LEU A 25 -0.73 -2.51 -8.15
N ARG A 26 -1.19 -3.08 -9.29
CA ARG A 26 -0.53 -3.00 -10.59
C ARG A 26 -1.49 -2.47 -11.65
N GLY A 27 -0.94 -2.17 -12.83
CA GLY A 27 -1.73 -1.71 -13.97
C GLY A 27 -1.85 -0.18 -14.04
N LYS A 28 -2.95 0.30 -14.59
CA LYS A 28 -3.17 1.75 -14.83
C LYS A 28 -3.68 2.45 -13.56
N ILE A 29 -2.86 2.48 -12.52
CA ILE A 29 -3.18 3.17 -11.25
C ILE A 29 -3.17 4.68 -11.48
N PHE A 30 -2.18 5.14 -12.21
CA PHE A 30 -1.99 6.55 -12.60
C PHE A 30 -1.89 6.68 -14.12
N PRO A 31 -2.29 7.80 -14.70
CA PRO A 31 -1.88 8.17 -16.05
C PRO A 31 -0.36 8.23 -16.18
N SER A 32 0.15 8.26 -17.42
CA SER A 32 1.58 8.39 -17.67
C SER A 32 2.12 9.68 -17.06
N ALA A 33 3.26 9.60 -16.39
CA ALA A 33 3.96 10.71 -15.74
C ALA A 33 3.05 11.62 -14.87
N SER A 34 2.01 11.04 -14.25
CA SER A 34 1.07 11.75 -13.38
C SER A 34 0.96 11.04 -12.04
N ASP A 35 0.67 11.81 -11.00
CA ASP A 35 0.37 11.36 -9.64
C ASP A 35 -1.14 11.32 -9.34
N LYS A 36 -1.99 11.72 -10.31
CA LYS A 36 -3.44 11.67 -10.18
C LYS A 36 -3.92 10.23 -10.26
N ILE A 37 -4.65 9.78 -9.25
CA ILE A 37 -5.20 8.43 -9.22
C ILE A 37 -6.31 8.31 -10.27
N ASN A 38 -6.32 7.19 -11.01
CA ASN A 38 -7.36 6.93 -12.01
C ASN A 38 -8.69 6.66 -11.31
N ASP A 39 -9.72 7.44 -11.63
CA ASP A 39 -11.06 7.36 -11.01
C ASP A 39 -11.69 5.97 -11.09
N ARG A 40 -11.34 5.18 -12.12
CA ARG A 40 -11.81 3.79 -12.26
C ARG A 40 -11.35 2.88 -11.12
N LEU A 41 -10.35 3.30 -10.34
CA LEU A 41 -9.87 2.55 -9.18
C LEU A 41 -10.56 2.95 -7.88
N LEU A 42 -11.30 4.05 -7.84
CA LEU A 42 -11.97 4.52 -6.63
C LEU A 42 -12.82 3.43 -5.95
N PRO A 43 -13.66 2.65 -6.66
CA PRO A 43 -14.43 1.59 -6.01
C PRO A 43 -13.54 0.50 -5.38
N LEU A 44 -12.42 0.16 -6.02
CA LEU A 44 -11.46 -0.80 -5.49
C LEU A 44 -10.78 -0.25 -4.23
N LEU A 45 -10.35 1.01 -4.25
CA LEU A 45 -9.68 1.66 -3.12
C LEU A 45 -10.64 1.88 -1.94
N GLN A 46 -11.90 2.21 -2.21
CA GLN A 46 -12.96 2.25 -1.20
C GLN A 46 -13.18 0.89 -0.54
N ASN A 47 -13.16 -0.19 -1.32
CA ASN A 47 -13.26 -1.54 -0.77
C ASN A 47 -12.03 -1.89 0.10
N ILE A 48 -10.81 -1.59 -0.36
CA ILE A 48 -9.58 -1.78 0.42
C ILE A 48 -9.67 -1.00 1.73
N GLY A 49 -10.03 0.29 1.68
CA GLY A 49 -10.18 1.14 2.86
C GLY A 49 -11.25 0.62 3.83
N GLY A 50 -12.43 0.26 3.32
CA GLY A 50 -13.52 -0.30 4.13
C GLY A 50 -13.13 -1.59 4.84
N VAL A 51 -12.43 -2.51 4.17
CA VAL A 51 -11.92 -3.73 4.80
C VAL A 51 -10.81 -3.41 5.80
N THR A 52 -9.97 -2.42 5.53
CA THR A 52 -8.91 -1.98 6.44
C THR A 52 -9.48 -1.39 7.73
N VAL A 53 -10.47 -0.50 7.63
CA VAL A 53 -11.16 0.08 8.80
C VAL A 53 -11.76 -1.00 9.69
N ASN A 54 -12.32 -2.05 9.09
CA ASN A 54 -12.95 -3.15 9.83
C ASN A 54 -11.95 -4.24 10.27
N ALA A 55 -10.66 -4.11 9.91
CA ALA A 55 -9.67 -5.10 10.31
C ALA A 55 -9.41 -5.02 11.84
N PRO A 56 -9.40 -6.17 12.55
CA PRO A 56 -9.21 -6.20 14.01
C PRO A 56 -7.94 -5.49 14.47
N LEU A 57 -6.90 -5.46 13.62
CA LEU A 57 -5.63 -4.81 13.88
C LEU A 57 -5.78 -3.31 14.14
N PHE A 58 -6.59 -2.62 13.33
CA PHE A 58 -6.82 -1.18 13.46
C PHE A 58 -7.82 -0.84 14.58
N ASN A 59 -8.60 -1.82 15.01
CA ASN A 59 -9.63 -1.69 16.06
C ASN A 59 -9.21 -2.26 17.40
N ILE A 60 -7.92 -2.59 17.61
CA ILE A 60 -7.46 -3.29 18.81
C ILE A 60 -7.76 -2.52 20.10
N TYR A 61 -7.75 -1.19 20.06
CA TYR A 61 -8.11 -0.32 21.18
C TYR A 61 -9.56 0.17 21.15
N SER A 62 -10.34 -0.16 20.10
CA SER A 62 -11.73 0.22 20.02
C SER A 62 -12.58 -0.55 21.02
N LYS A 63 -13.48 0.15 21.74
CA LYS A 63 -14.41 -0.48 22.68
C LYS A 63 -15.55 -1.24 21.97
N ASN A 64 -15.78 -0.96 20.68
CA ASN A 64 -16.99 -1.36 19.94
C ASN A 64 -16.80 -2.58 19.02
N ASP A 65 -15.67 -3.30 19.05
CA ASP A 65 -15.49 -4.51 18.24
C ASP A 65 -15.94 -5.77 19.00
N PRO A 66 -17.09 -6.39 18.60
CA PRO A 66 -17.62 -7.58 19.28
C PRO A 66 -16.88 -8.87 18.91
N VAL A 67 -16.14 -8.89 17.79
CA VAL A 67 -15.74 -10.16 17.14
C VAL A 67 -14.55 -10.86 17.80
N ASN A 68 -13.71 -10.18 18.58
CA ASN A 68 -12.53 -10.79 19.20
C ASN A 68 -12.21 -10.31 20.62
N VAL A 69 -13.21 -10.03 21.42
CA VAL A 69 -13.06 -9.44 22.76
C VAL A 69 -12.05 -10.19 23.64
N LYS A 70 -12.08 -11.53 23.66
CA LYS A 70 -11.14 -12.34 24.49
C LYS A 70 -9.70 -12.23 24.00
N LYS A 71 -9.47 -12.40 22.68
CA LYS A 71 -8.11 -12.30 22.08
C LYS A 71 -7.55 -10.89 22.22
N ARG A 72 -8.37 -9.87 22.00
CA ARG A 72 -8.03 -8.47 22.18
C ARG A 72 -7.64 -8.15 23.62
N ARG A 73 -8.45 -8.55 24.61
CA ARG A 73 -8.15 -8.34 26.03
C ARG A 73 -6.85 -9.03 26.44
N SER A 74 -6.61 -10.25 25.99
CA SER A 74 -5.37 -10.97 26.25
C SER A 74 -4.15 -10.27 25.66
N LEU A 75 -4.24 -9.74 24.42
CA LEU A 75 -3.16 -8.99 23.79
C LEU A 75 -2.90 -7.66 24.52
N ILE A 76 -3.93 -6.89 24.79
CA ILE A 76 -3.80 -5.61 25.54
C ILE A 76 -3.18 -5.85 26.92
N LYS A 77 -3.59 -6.92 27.61
CA LYS A 77 -3.00 -7.28 28.90
C LYS A 77 -1.50 -7.57 28.77
N ARG A 78 -1.09 -8.41 27.78
CA ARG A 78 0.33 -8.73 27.55
C ARG A 78 1.16 -7.50 27.20
N LEU A 79 0.64 -6.59 26.37
CA LEU A 79 1.32 -5.33 26.04
C LEU A 79 1.51 -4.48 27.30
N ARG A 80 0.47 -4.34 28.12
CA ARG A 80 0.52 -3.60 29.39
C ARG A 80 1.51 -4.19 30.37
N ASP A 81 1.51 -5.52 30.54
CA ASP A 81 2.40 -6.23 31.47
C ASP A 81 3.88 -6.05 31.07
N LYS A 82 4.16 -5.90 29.78
CA LYS A 82 5.51 -5.64 29.24
C LYS A 82 5.86 -4.16 29.10
N LYS A 83 4.92 -3.26 29.32
CA LYS A 83 5.02 -1.82 29.03
C LYS A 83 5.21 -1.51 27.52
N ASP A 84 4.80 -2.44 26.67
CA ASP A 84 4.86 -2.31 25.22
C ASP A 84 3.65 -1.57 24.68
N THR A 85 3.85 -0.85 23.58
CA THR A 85 2.79 -0.20 22.80
C THR A 85 2.70 -0.83 21.42
N LEU A 86 1.48 -1.15 20.97
CA LEU A 86 1.26 -1.57 19.60
C LEU A 86 1.09 -0.34 18.71
N PHE A 87 2.00 -0.17 17.79
CA PHE A 87 1.92 0.83 16.73
C PHE A 87 1.38 0.19 15.45
N VAL A 88 0.35 0.77 14.87
CA VAL A 88 -0.27 0.31 13.63
C VAL A 88 -0.19 1.41 12.58
N GLU A 89 0.43 1.10 11.46
CA GLU A 89 0.73 2.02 10.38
C GLU A 89 0.20 1.52 9.03
N ILE A 90 -0.18 2.45 8.16
CA ILE A 90 -0.43 2.22 6.74
C ILE A 90 0.69 2.90 5.98
N ARG A 91 1.61 2.10 5.46
CA ARG A 91 2.74 2.58 4.67
C ARG A 91 2.49 2.35 3.19
N VAL A 92 2.66 3.39 2.39
CA VAL A 92 2.49 3.33 0.94
C VAL A 92 3.82 3.54 0.25
N GLU A 93 4.20 2.61 -0.62
CA GLU A 93 5.43 2.65 -1.40
C GLU A 93 5.11 2.76 -2.89
N GLY A 94 5.67 3.79 -3.54
CA GLY A 94 5.55 4.03 -4.98
C GLY A 94 6.78 3.53 -5.73
N HIS A 95 6.56 2.85 -6.85
CA HIS A 95 7.61 2.33 -7.72
C HIS A 95 7.33 2.66 -9.18
N THR A 96 8.39 2.95 -9.94
CA THR A 96 8.35 3.14 -11.39
C THR A 96 9.05 2.00 -12.11
N ASP A 97 9.02 2.02 -13.41
CA ASP A 97 9.99 1.27 -14.22
C ASP A 97 11.27 2.10 -14.44
N ASP A 98 12.22 1.54 -15.21
CA ASP A 98 13.53 2.08 -15.52
C ASP A 98 13.53 3.10 -16.67
N LEU A 99 12.37 3.44 -17.25
CA LEU A 99 12.32 4.42 -18.31
C LEU A 99 12.43 5.84 -17.74
N PRO A 100 13.28 6.70 -18.32
CA PRO A 100 13.34 8.09 -17.93
C PRO A 100 12.02 8.79 -18.21
N LEU A 101 11.68 9.79 -17.42
CA LEU A 101 10.52 10.62 -17.69
C LEU A 101 10.75 11.50 -18.90
N PRO A 102 9.75 11.66 -19.80
CA PRO A 102 9.84 12.60 -20.90
C PRO A 102 9.96 14.04 -20.38
N SER A 103 10.60 14.91 -21.17
CA SER A 103 10.67 16.34 -20.88
C SER A 103 9.27 16.99 -20.87
N GLY A 104 9.07 18.03 -20.07
CA GLY A 104 7.83 18.80 -20.03
C GLY A 104 6.75 18.25 -19.08
N TYR A 105 7.07 17.27 -18.25
CA TYR A 105 6.20 16.86 -17.14
C TYR A 105 6.58 17.56 -15.85
N ASP A 106 5.66 17.51 -14.86
CA ASP A 106 5.81 18.20 -13.56
C ASP A 106 6.91 17.60 -12.66
N PHE A 107 7.40 16.40 -13.00
CA PHE A 107 8.40 15.66 -12.23
C PHE A 107 9.71 15.56 -13.00
N GLU A 108 10.83 15.83 -12.34
CA GLU A 108 12.17 15.78 -12.93
C GLU A 108 12.71 14.36 -13.10
N ASN A 109 12.28 13.44 -12.23
CA ASN A 109 12.79 12.06 -12.21
C ASN A 109 11.77 11.09 -11.56
N ASN A 110 12.09 9.80 -11.67
CA ASN A 110 11.28 8.72 -11.13
C ASN A 110 11.16 8.73 -9.59
N TRP A 111 12.14 9.30 -8.87
CA TRP A 111 12.05 9.50 -7.42
C TRP A 111 10.91 10.45 -7.06
N GLN A 112 10.89 11.62 -7.69
CA GLN A 112 9.83 12.61 -7.46
C GLN A 112 8.46 12.04 -7.83
N LEU A 113 8.33 11.43 -9.00
CA LEU A 113 7.07 10.84 -9.47
C LEU A 113 6.57 9.75 -8.52
N SER A 114 7.43 8.83 -8.09
CA SER A 114 7.01 7.75 -7.19
C SER A 114 6.62 8.26 -5.81
N SER A 115 7.31 9.28 -5.30
CA SER A 115 6.99 9.94 -4.04
C SER A 115 5.64 10.68 -4.09
N ALA A 116 5.38 11.43 -5.16
CA ALA A 116 4.10 12.09 -5.36
C ALA A 116 2.94 11.09 -5.47
N ARG A 117 3.13 9.98 -6.18
CA ARG A 117 2.14 8.90 -6.30
C ARG A 117 1.81 8.24 -4.97
N SER A 118 2.82 7.95 -4.15
CA SER A 118 2.59 7.38 -2.83
C SER A 118 1.86 8.36 -1.92
N LEU A 119 2.19 9.66 -1.99
CA LEU A 119 1.49 10.70 -1.24
C LEU A 119 0.03 10.85 -1.66
N SER A 120 -0.26 10.88 -2.96
CA SER A 120 -1.64 10.94 -3.48
C SER A 120 -2.46 9.71 -3.01
N MET A 121 -1.84 8.53 -2.99
CA MET A 121 -2.49 7.33 -2.46
C MET A 121 -2.74 7.41 -0.96
N VAL A 122 -1.80 7.93 -0.17
CA VAL A 122 -1.97 8.16 1.28
C VAL A 122 -3.12 9.12 1.53
N GLN A 123 -3.18 10.26 0.83
CA GLN A 123 -4.26 11.24 0.97
C GLN A 123 -5.62 10.61 0.73
N LEU A 124 -5.77 9.89 -0.39
CA LEU A 124 -7.02 9.20 -0.71
C LEU A 124 -7.40 8.13 0.32
N LEU A 125 -6.44 7.33 0.79
CA LEU A 125 -6.70 6.31 1.81
C LEU A 125 -7.06 6.93 3.16
N ALA A 126 -6.44 8.07 3.52
CA ALA A 126 -6.80 8.81 4.74
C ALA A 126 -8.24 9.31 4.67
N ASP A 127 -8.66 9.88 3.53
CA ASP A 127 -10.04 10.33 3.30
C ASP A 127 -11.04 9.16 3.36
N ILE A 128 -10.73 8.04 2.72
CA ILE A 128 -11.61 6.85 2.71
C ILE A 128 -11.74 6.22 4.10
N THR A 129 -10.63 6.12 4.84
CA THR A 129 -10.61 5.40 6.13
C THR A 129 -11.00 6.28 7.31
N GLY A 130 -10.85 7.59 7.19
CA GLY A 130 -10.98 8.52 8.31
C GLY A 130 -9.90 8.37 9.38
N PHE A 131 -8.81 7.64 9.10
CA PHE A 131 -7.72 7.49 10.04
C PHE A 131 -6.86 8.77 10.11
N PRO A 132 -6.30 9.10 11.28
CA PRO A 132 -5.45 10.27 11.43
C PRO A 132 -4.18 10.15 10.57
N ALA A 133 -3.70 11.27 10.04
CA ALA A 133 -2.50 11.33 9.19
C ALA A 133 -1.27 10.69 9.83
N SER A 134 -1.18 10.71 11.16
CA SER A 134 -0.09 10.08 11.93
C SER A 134 0.00 8.55 11.78
N ARG A 135 -1.01 7.91 11.17
CA ARG A 135 -1.00 6.47 10.87
C ARG A 135 -0.49 6.16 9.48
N PHE A 136 -0.12 7.15 8.71
CA PHE A 136 0.31 6.95 7.34
C PHE A 136 1.77 7.36 7.13
N SER A 137 2.45 6.63 6.25
CA SER A 137 3.71 7.05 5.65
C SER A 137 3.71 6.82 4.14
N ALA A 138 4.39 7.71 3.43
CA ALA A 138 4.54 7.67 1.98
C ALA A 138 6.02 7.61 1.62
N LEU A 139 6.41 6.65 0.78
CA LEU A 139 7.77 6.47 0.30
C LEU A 139 7.79 6.30 -1.22
N GLY A 140 8.73 6.94 -1.88
CA GLY A 140 9.00 6.75 -3.29
C GLY A 140 10.35 6.09 -3.50
N TYR A 141 10.41 5.06 -4.31
CA TYR A 141 11.66 4.33 -4.59
C TYR A 141 12.12 4.49 -6.04
N GLY A 142 11.38 5.22 -6.88
CA GLY A 142 11.69 5.32 -8.30
C GLY A 142 11.78 3.93 -8.93
N GLU A 143 12.79 3.77 -9.80
CA GLU A 143 13.15 2.50 -10.43
C GLU A 143 14.10 1.61 -9.58
N TYR A 144 14.58 2.09 -8.44
CA TYR A 144 15.69 1.46 -7.70
C TYR A 144 15.31 0.24 -6.87
N ARG A 145 14.02 -0.09 -6.78
CA ARG A 145 13.54 -1.34 -6.17
C ARG A 145 12.62 -2.10 -7.14
N PRO A 146 13.16 -2.58 -8.27
CA PRO A 146 12.36 -3.31 -9.24
C PRO A 146 11.91 -4.67 -8.67
N GLU A 147 10.69 -5.09 -9.00
CA GLU A 147 10.23 -6.45 -8.74
C GLU A 147 10.92 -7.44 -9.69
N ILE A 148 11.18 -7.01 -10.93
CA ILE A 148 11.88 -7.78 -11.97
C ILE A 148 12.99 -6.92 -12.53
N GLN A 149 14.22 -7.43 -12.47
CA GLN A 149 15.38 -6.83 -13.14
C GLN A 149 15.21 -6.93 -14.65
N VAL A 150 15.34 -5.81 -15.37
CA VAL A 150 15.05 -5.73 -16.80
C VAL A 150 16.29 -5.73 -17.70
N GLU A 151 17.47 -5.50 -17.13
CA GLU A 151 18.73 -5.28 -17.85
C GLU A 151 19.10 -6.46 -18.75
N ASN A 152 18.86 -7.68 -18.27
CA ASN A 152 19.22 -8.92 -18.97
C ASN A 152 18.10 -9.50 -19.83
N ILE A 153 16.93 -8.85 -19.91
CA ILE A 153 15.81 -9.33 -20.71
C ILE A 153 15.98 -8.85 -22.15
N LYS A 154 16.42 -9.72 -23.05
CA LYS A 154 16.61 -9.40 -24.49
C LYS A 154 15.28 -9.30 -25.24
N ASP A 155 14.31 -10.14 -24.92
CA ASP A 155 12.99 -10.13 -25.53
C ASP A 155 12.22 -8.84 -25.20
N ARG A 156 11.83 -8.09 -26.25
CA ARG A 156 11.15 -6.79 -26.11
C ARG A 156 9.80 -6.91 -25.39
N LYS A 157 9.04 -7.98 -25.67
CA LYS A 157 7.72 -8.19 -25.06
C LYS A 157 7.85 -8.52 -23.58
N LYS A 158 8.74 -9.46 -23.24
CA LYS A 158 9.03 -9.81 -21.85
C LYS A 158 9.56 -8.64 -21.04
N ARG A 159 10.42 -7.79 -21.66
CA ARG A 159 10.91 -6.56 -21.01
C ARG A 159 9.78 -5.57 -20.73
N ALA A 160 8.83 -5.39 -21.67
CA ALA A 160 7.67 -4.53 -21.47
C ALA A 160 6.74 -5.06 -20.37
N GLU A 161 6.56 -6.38 -20.28
CA GLU A 161 5.80 -7.04 -19.21
C GLU A 161 6.48 -6.85 -17.85
N ALA A 162 7.81 -7.02 -17.77
CA ALA A 162 8.58 -6.78 -16.55
C ALA A 162 8.45 -5.34 -16.07
N ARG A 163 8.59 -4.35 -16.97
CA ARG A 163 8.36 -2.93 -16.69
C ARG A 163 6.95 -2.66 -16.17
N ALA A 164 5.95 -3.29 -16.78
CA ALA A 164 4.57 -3.15 -16.33
C ALA A 164 4.35 -3.68 -14.90
N ARG A 165 5.09 -4.71 -14.48
CA ARG A 165 5.09 -5.21 -13.11
C ARG A 165 5.85 -4.29 -12.14
N ASN A 166 6.95 -3.69 -12.59
CA ASN A 166 7.72 -2.74 -11.80
C ASN A 166 6.91 -1.47 -11.48
N ARG A 167 6.05 -1.00 -12.40
CA ARG A 167 5.12 0.11 -12.14
C ARG A 167 3.99 -0.34 -11.21
N ARG A 168 4.19 -0.14 -9.91
CA ARG A 168 3.28 -0.59 -8.87
C ARG A 168 3.21 0.37 -7.69
N VAL A 169 2.17 0.20 -6.90
CA VAL A 169 2.06 0.75 -5.55
C VAL A 169 1.89 -0.40 -4.57
N GLU A 170 2.64 -0.37 -3.50
CA GLU A 170 2.54 -1.33 -2.41
C GLU A 170 1.97 -0.63 -1.18
N ILE A 171 0.92 -1.20 -0.60
CA ILE A 171 0.27 -0.70 0.63
C ILE A 171 0.53 -1.74 1.70
N TYR A 172 1.25 -1.37 2.73
CA TYR A 172 1.55 -2.19 3.89
C TYR A 172 0.64 -1.81 5.05
N LEU A 173 -0.02 -2.79 5.60
CA LEU A 173 -0.78 -2.68 6.83
C LEU A 173 0.08 -3.30 7.92
N ASP A 174 0.95 -2.49 8.53
CA ASP A 174 1.99 -2.96 9.44
C ASP A 174 1.56 -2.78 10.91
N ALA A 175 1.98 -3.73 11.75
CA ALA A 175 1.86 -3.65 13.19
C ALA A 175 3.20 -3.97 13.85
N THR A 176 3.68 -3.04 14.63
CA THR A 176 4.93 -3.18 15.38
C THR A 176 4.70 -2.95 16.86
N VAL A 177 5.45 -3.66 17.70
CA VAL A 177 5.47 -3.49 19.15
C VAL A 177 6.70 -2.69 19.51
N GLN A 178 6.51 -1.61 20.28
CA GLN A 178 7.56 -0.72 20.75
C GLN A 178 7.55 -0.66 22.26
#